data_f26fc65007b0f78d8650e03422670786
#
_entry.id   f26fc65007b0f78d8650e03422670786
#
_cell.length_a   1.000
_cell.length_b   1.000
_cell.length_c   1.000
_cell.angle_alpha   90.00
_cell.angle_beta   90.00
_cell.angle_gamma   90.00
#
_symmetry.space_group_name_H-M   'P 1'
#
loop_
_entity.id
_entity.type
_entity.pdbx_description
1 polymer ?
#
loop_
_entity_poly.entity_id
_entity_poly.type
_entity_poly.pdbx_seq_one_letter_code
_entity_poly.pdbx_strand_id
1 'polypeptide(L)'
;MEYLGKLHQAAVEFPQTDIWMDSCGEEELEYGLKRGIVGATSNPIIVGNVIKNELNIWEKRIKEMVVEMKDASEEDIAWELIYEIGALRSKKLLPVFEANKGKKGRLSLQVNAKYYRNKDKMVEQAVKINSLAPNMQVKIPASAAGVEA
;
A
#
# COMPACT_ATOMS: atom_id res chain seq x y z
N MET A 1 5.15 31.51 -7.88
CA MET A 1 4.35 30.25 -7.96
C MET A 1 3.55 30.14 -6.66
N GLU A 2 2.26 29.94 -6.73
CA GLU A 2 1.43 29.75 -5.52
C GLU A 2 1.45 28.28 -5.14
N TYR A 3 1.78 27.99 -3.87
CA TYR A 3 1.85 26.61 -3.37
C TYR A 3 0.51 26.15 -2.81
N LEU A 4 0.14 24.89 -3.04
CA LEU A 4 -1.05 24.23 -2.47
C LEU A 4 -0.86 23.82 -0.98
N GLY A 5 0.05 24.49 -0.29
CA GLY A 5 0.42 24.27 1.11
C GLY A 5 1.87 23.80 1.28
N LYS A 6 2.28 23.59 2.54
CA LYS A 6 3.67 23.27 2.90
C LYS A 6 4.22 21.98 2.26
N LEU A 7 3.37 20.97 2.07
CA LEU A 7 3.77 19.71 1.42
C LEU A 7 4.16 19.97 -0.05
N HIS A 8 3.33 20.72 -0.78
CA HIS A 8 3.61 21.08 -2.17
C HIS A 8 4.85 21.96 -2.27
N GLN A 9 5.01 22.94 -1.36
CA GLN A 9 6.21 23.75 -1.27
C GLN A 9 7.46 22.88 -1.10
N ALA A 10 7.45 21.96 -0.14
CA ALA A 10 8.57 21.05 0.11
C ALA A 10 8.90 20.18 -1.12
N ALA A 11 7.88 19.64 -1.80
CA ALA A 11 8.09 18.82 -3.01
C ALA A 11 8.74 19.63 -4.15
N VAL A 12 8.42 20.91 -4.26
CA VAL A 12 8.98 21.79 -5.31
C VAL A 12 10.37 22.31 -4.95
N GLU A 13 10.58 22.73 -3.70
CA GLU A 13 11.84 23.34 -3.26
C GLU A 13 12.94 22.29 -3.02
N PHE A 14 12.57 21.04 -2.73
CA PHE A 14 13.50 19.93 -2.48
C PHE A 14 13.28 18.77 -3.46
N PRO A 15 13.48 18.96 -4.78
CA PRO A 15 13.17 17.95 -5.80
C PRO A 15 14.04 16.68 -5.70
N GLN A 16 15.13 16.72 -4.94
CA GLN A 16 15.98 15.56 -4.62
C GLN A 16 15.38 14.67 -3.52
N THR A 17 14.33 15.13 -2.83
CA THR A 17 13.67 14.40 -1.74
C THR A 17 12.39 13.78 -2.25
N ASP A 18 12.30 12.45 -2.17
CA ASP A 18 11.08 11.72 -2.51
C ASP A 18 10.15 11.71 -1.29
N ILE A 19 9.01 12.39 -1.41
CA ILE A 19 8.00 12.44 -0.36
C ILE A 19 6.98 11.33 -0.61
N TRP A 20 6.73 10.51 0.40
CA TRP A 20 5.78 9.42 0.36
C TRP A 20 4.63 9.66 1.33
N MET A 21 3.42 9.26 0.94
CA MET A 21 2.25 9.26 1.81
C MET A 21 2.28 8.03 2.72
N ASP A 22 2.14 8.22 4.03
CA ASP A 22 2.00 7.11 4.99
C ASP A 22 0.53 6.71 5.15
N SER A 23 -0.12 6.48 4.03
CA SER A 23 -1.49 5.98 3.92
C SER A 23 -1.76 5.42 2.53
N CYS A 24 -2.74 4.53 2.42
CA CYS A 24 -3.31 4.07 1.16
C CYS A 24 -4.81 4.44 1.01
N GLY A 25 -5.32 5.35 1.84
CA GLY A 25 -6.68 5.85 1.74
C GLY A 25 -6.90 6.67 0.47
N GLU A 26 -8.13 6.66 -0.03
CA GLU A 26 -8.49 7.32 -1.30
C GLU A 26 -8.19 8.82 -1.26
N GLU A 27 -8.73 9.49 -0.26
CA GLU A 27 -8.62 10.94 -0.12
C GLU A 27 -7.19 11.40 0.17
N GLU A 28 -6.47 10.64 1.02
CA GLU A 28 -5.08 10.94 1.36
C GLU A 28 -4.16 10.81 0.14
N LEU A 29 -4.35 9.77 -0.68
CA LEU A 29 -3.58 9.60 -1.91
C LEU A 29 -3.87 10.73 -2.89
N GLU A 30 -5.14 11.10 -3.10
CA GLU A 30 -5.49 12.22 -3.97
C GLU A 30 -4.95 13.56 -3.48
N TYR A 31 -5.04 13.79 -2.18
CA TYR A 31 -4.47 14.99 -1.55
C TYR A 31 -2.97 15.08 -1.78
N GLY A 32 -2.27 13.96 -1.54
CA GLY A 32 -0.82 13.89 -1.65
C GLY A 32 -0.35 14.01 -3.11
N LEU A 33 -0.99 13.30 -4.05
CA LEU A 33 -0.65 13.34 -5.48
C LEU A 33 -0.75 14.77 -6.05
N LYS A 34 -1.81 15.51 -5.70
CA LYS A 34 -1.94 16.93 -6.08
C LYS A 34 -0.82 17.82 -5.51
N ARG A 35 -0.07 17.34 -4.52
CA ARG A 35 0.99 18.07 -3.81
C ARG A 35 2.38 17.49 -3.99
N GLY A 36 2.54 16.57 -4.94
CA GLY A 36 3.85 16.11 -5.38
C GLY A 36 4.41 14.93 -4.61
N ILE A 37 3.59 14.11 -3.92
CA ILE A 37 4.07 12.82 -3.45
C ILE A 37 4.45 11.93 -4.63
N VAL A 38 5.44 11.09 -4.41
CA VAL A 38 5.98 10.19 -5.44
C VAL A 38 5.84 8.71 -5.10
N GLY A 39 5.14 8.38 -4.02
CA GLY A 39 4.86 7.03 -3.58
C GLY A 39 3.98 7.02 -2.34
N ALA A 40 3.58 5.83 -1.92
CA ALA A 40 2.83 5.64 -0.69
C ALA A 40 3.26 4.36 0.03
N THR A 41 3.16 4.37 1.35
CA THR A 41 3.45 3.21 2.20
C THR A 41 2.26 2.86 3.07
N SER A 42 2.14 1.59 3.37
CA SER A 42 1.11 1.08 4.26
C SER A 42 1.62 -0.08 5.10
N ASN A 43 0.81 -0.50 6.05
CA ASN A 43 0.94 -1.72 6.82
C ASN A 43 -0.46 -2.21 7.21
N PRO A 44 -0.63 -3.42 7.77
CA PRO A 44 -1.96 -3.93 8.12
C PRO A 44 -2.78 -3.03 9.04
N ILE A 45 -2.15 -2.27 9.95
CA ILE A 45 -2.84 -1.32 10.84
C ILE A 45 -3.36 -0.13 10.05
N ILE A 46 -2.53 0.44 9.18
CA ILE A 46 -2.93 1.56 8.30
C ILE A 46 -4.09 1.12 7.40
N VAL A 47 -3.99 -0.05 6.75
CA VAL A 47 -5.08 -0.56 5.91
C VAL A 47 -6.35 -0.79 6.72
N GLY A 48 -6.24 -1.34 7.94
CA GLY A 48 -7.38 -1.50 8.85
C GLY A 48 -8.06 -0.17 9.20
N ASN A 49 -7.29 0.90 9.39
CA ASN A 49 -7.84 2.25 9.61
C ASN A 49 -8.50 2.81 8.35
N VAL A 50 -7.91 2.60 7.17
CA VAL A 50 -8.50 2.97 5.88
C VAL A 50 -9.85 2.27 5.68
N ILE A 51 -9.93 0.95 5.95
CA ILE A 51 -11.20 0.19 5.86
C ILE A 51 -12.25 0.78 6.79
N LYS A 52 -11.89 1.11 8.04
CA LYS A 52 -12.82 1.72 9.00
C LYS A 52 -13.32 3.10 8.55
N ASN A 53 -12.45 3.93 8.02
CA ASN A 53 -12.79 5.27 7.55
C ASN A 53 -13.59 5.24 6.24
N GLU A 54 -13.38 4.23 5.40
CA GLU A 54 -14.03 4.01 4.11
C GLU A 54 -15.05 2.84 4.17
N LEU A 55 -15.63 2.56 5.34
CA LEU A 55 -16.51 1.40 5.52
C LEU A 55 -17.71 1.40 4.56
N ASN A 56 -18.22 2.57 4.22
CA ASN A 56 -19.28 2.75 3.22
C ASN A 56 -18.88 2.20 1.83
N ILE A 57 -17.59 2.18 1.51
CA ILE A 57 -17.05 1.62 0.25
C ILE A 57 -16.84 0.11 0.39
N TRP A 58 -16.27 -0.34 1.52
CA TRP A 58 -15.79 -1.70 1.70
C TRP A 58 -16.81 -2.68 2.30
N GLU A 59 -17.85 -2.20 2.99
CA GLU A 59 -18.82 -3.06 3.69
C GLU A 59 -19.46 -4.12 2.76
N LYS A 60 -19.88 -3.70 1.56
CA LYS A 60 -20.47 -4.61 0.58
C LYS A 60 -19.47 -5.69 0.16
N ARG A 61 -18.25 -5.29 -0.16
CA ARG A 61 -17.20 -6.22 -0.60
C ARG A 61 -16.82 -7.20 0.51
N ILE A 62 -16.72 -6.75 1.76
CA ILE A 62 -16.47 -7.61 2.92
C ILE A 62 -17.56 -8.68 3.05
N LYS A 63 -18.84 -8.31 2.94
CA LYS A 63 -19.97 -9.25 2.98
C LYS A 63 -19.90 -10.28 1.85
N GLU A 64 -19.54 -9.84 0.64
CA GLU A 64 -19.34 -10.75 -0.51
C GLU A 64 -18.20 -11.74 -0.24
N MET A 65 -17.04 -11.26 0.24
CA MET A 65 -15.88 -12.11 0.55
C MET A 65 -16.19 -13.16 1.62
N VAL A 66 -16.96 -12.81 2.66
CA VAL A 66 -17.40 -13.77 3.70
C VAL A 66 -18.21 -14.91 3.09
N VAL A 67 -19.02 -14.64 2.10
CA VAL A 67 -19.82 -15.68 1.41
C VAL A 67 -18.96 -16.47 0.42
N GLU A 68 -18.09 -15.82 -0.34
CA GLU A 68 -17.19 -16.43 -1.33
C GLU A 68 -16.16 -17.35 -0.67
N MET A 69 -15.64 -16.94 0.48
CA MET A 69 -14.55 -17.58 1.22
C MET A 69 -15.05 -18.28 2.49
N LYS A 70 -16.19 -18.95 2.42
CA LYS A 70 -16.90 -19.56 3.57
C LYS A 70 -16.08 -20.50 4.45
N ASP A 71 -15.03 -21.12 3.89
CA ASP A 71 -14.14 -22.06 4.59
C ASP A 71 -12.82 -21.38 5.05
N ALA A 72 -12.64 -20.09 4.76
CA ALA A 72 -11.46 -19.34 5.16
C ALA A 72 -11.60 -18.74 6.56
N SER A 73 -10.47 -18.48 7.22
CA SER A 73 -10.47 -17.75 8.48
C SER A 73 -10.72 -16.25 8.25
N GLU A 74 -11.13 -15.56 9.31
CA GLU A 74 -11.26 -14.09 9.30
C GLU A 74 -9.95 -13.40 8.90
N GLU A 75 -8.81 -13.98 9.31
CA GLU A 75 -7.49 -13.47 8.95
C GLU A 75 -7.24 -13.62 7.45
N ASP A 76 -7.62 -14.74 6.83
CA ASP A 76 -7.45 -14.95 5.39
C ASP A 76 -8.30 -13.96 4.59
N ILE A 77 -9.56 -13.73 5.00
CA ILE A 77 -10.45 -12.74 4.39
C ILE A 77 -9.85 -11.33 4.52
N ALA A 78 -9.35 -10.99 5.71
CA ALA A 78 -8.70 -9.69 5.93
C ALA A 78 -7.47 -9.48 5.03
N TRP A 79 -6.65 -10.52 4.82
CA TRP A 79 -5.51 -10.45 3.93
C TRP A 79 -5.90 -10.32 2.45
N GLU A 80 -6.92 -11.04 1.99
CA GLU A 80 -7.42 -10.86 0.62
C GLU A 80 -7.96 -9.44 0.41
N LEU A 81 -8.67 -8.87 1.38
CA LEU A 81 -9.11 -7.48 1.32
C LEU A 81 -7.93 -6.49 1.28
N ILE A 82 -6.87 -6.73 2.07
CA ILE A 82 -5.63 -5.94 2.02
C ILE A 82 -5.01 -5.99 0.61
N TYR A 83 -4.98 -7.15 -0.03
CA TYR A 83 -4.46 -7.29 -1.39
C TYR A 83 -5.33 -6.56 -2.41
N GLU A 84 -6.64 -6.66 -2.33
CA GLU A 84 -7.57 -5.94 -3.21
C GLU A 84 -7.40 -4.41 -3.07
N ILE A 85 -7.32 -3.91 -1.84
CA ILE A 85 -7.07 -2.48 -1.57
C ILE A 85 -5.72 -2.07 -2.15
N GLY A 86 -4.67 -2.84 -1.90
CA GLY A 86 -3.33 -2.57 -2.43
C GLY A 86 -3.32 -2.48 -3.96
N ALA A 87 -3.92 -3.47 -4.63
CA ALA A 87 -4.02 -3.50 -6.08
C ALA A 87 -4.84 -2.32 -6.64
N LEU A 88 -5.93 -1.96 -5.96
CA LEU A 88 -6.77 -0.83 -6.37
C LEU A 88 -6.04 0.52 -6.18
N ARG A 89 -5.42 0.72 -5.01
CA ARG A 89 -4.77 1.99 -4.67
C ARG A 89 -3.45 2.21 -5.42
N SER A 90 -2.73 1.14 -5.76
CA SER A 90 -1.52 1.25 -6.58
C SER A 90 -1.81 1.89 -7.95
N LYS A 91 -3.02 1.69 -8.51
CA LYS A 91 -3.44 2.32 -9.78
C LYS A 91 -3.42 3.85 -9.74
N LYS A 92 -3.68 4.46 -8.58
CA LYS A 92 -3.61 5.92 -8.41
C LYS A 92 -2.19 6.47 -8.59
N LEU A 93 -1.18 5.66 -8.24
CA LEU A 93 0.24 6.01 -8.34
C LEU A 93 0.85 5.62 -9.70
N LEU A 94 0.15 4.83 -10.51
CA LEU A 94 0.65 4.33 -11.79
C LEU A 94 1.08 5.44 -12.75
N PRO A 95 0.37 6.57 -12.90
CA PRO A 95 0.84 7.67 -13.75
C PRO A 95 2.20 8.23 -13.33
N VAL A 96 2.46 8.32 -12.01
CA VAL A 96 3.77 8.75 -11.48
C VAL A 96 4.83 7.70 -11.78
N PHE A 97 4.49 6.41 -11.69
CA PHE A 97 5.39 5.30 -11.99
C PHE A 97 5.81 5.31 -13.45
N GLU A 98 4.88 5.43 -14.36
CA GLU A 98 5.14 5.45 -15.81
C GLU A 98 5.95 6.68 -16.22
N ALA A 99 5.56 7.87 -15.76
CA ALA A 99 6.27 9.12 -16.04
C ALA A 99 7.73 9.11 -15.55
N ASN A 100 8.03 8.34 -14.50
CA ASN A 100 9.36 8.20 -13.93
C ASN A 100 10.07 6.88 -14.30
N LYS A 101 9.61 6.17 -15.32
CA LYS A 101 10.22 4.92 -15.81
C LYS A 101 10.43 3.88 -14.70
N GLY A 102 9.43 3.74 -13.83
CA GLY A 102 9.42 2.78 -12.72
C GLY A 102 10.23 3.15 -11.48
N LYS A 103 10.89 4.30 -11.45
CA LYS A 103 11.72 4.72 -10.30
C LYS A 103 10.89 5.27 -9.13
N LYS A 104 9.74 5.90 -9.42
CA LYS A 104 8.81 6.49 -8.47
C LYS A 104 7.40 5.93 -8.69
N GLY A 105 6.40 6.33 -7.91
CA GLY A 105 5.01 5.93 -8.12
C GLY A 105 4.68 4.53 -7.60
N ARG A 106 5.35 4.08 -6.52
CA ARG A 106 5.12 2.76 -5.92
C ARG A 106 4.20 2.86 -4.71
N LEU A 107 3.40 1.80 -4.51
CA LEU A 107 2.69 1.54 -3.27
C LEU A 107 3.38 0.40 -2.52
N SER A 108 3.80 0.67 -1.29
CA SER A 108 4.44 -0.32 -0.43
C SER A 108 3.42 -1.00 0.47
N LEU A 109 3.31 -2.34 0.38
CA LEU A 109 2.58 -3.18 1.32
C LEU A 109 3.54 -4.01 2.16
N GLN A 110 3.20 -4.22 3.44
CA GLN A 110 4.00 -5.01 4.35
C GLN A 110 3.51 -6.47 4.38
N VAL A 111 4.47 -7.41 4.40
CA VAL A 111 4.16 -8.82 4.70
C VAL A 111 3.64 -8.99 6.13
N ASN A 112 2.91 -10.07 6.38
CA ASN A 112 2.35 -10.35 7.71
C ASN A 112 3.47 -10.48 8.76
N ALA A 113 3.40 -9.61 9.77
CA ALA A 113 4.39 -9.57 10.85
C ALA A 113 4.48 -10.87 11.65
N LYS A 114 3.44 -11.73 11.62
CA LYS A 114 3.49 -13.05 12.28
C LYS A 114 4.58 -13.98 11.72
N TYR A 115 5.03 -13.71 10.48
CA TYR A 115 6.08 -14.49 9.82
C TYR A 115 7.50 -14.02 10.16
N TYR A 116 7.68 -13.12 11.14
CA TYR A 116 8.98 -12.50 11.46
C TYR A 116 10.14 -13.48 11.75
N ARG A 117 9.85 -14.76 11.99
CA ARG A 117 10.83 -15.85 12.16
C ARG A 117 10.85 -16.85 11.00
N ASN A 118 10.02 -16.65 9.98
CA ASN A 118 9.87 -17.61 8.88
C ASN A 118 10.17 -16.91 7.55
N LYS A 119 11.40 -17.03 7.10
CA LYS A 119 11.90 -16.47 5.84
C LYS A 119 11.02 -16.90 4.65
N ASP A 120 10.76 -18.21 4.51
CA ASP A 120 10.10 -18.76 3.34
C ASP A 120 8.67 -18.21 3.20
N LYS A 121 7.92 -18.14 4.31
CA LYS A 121 6.59 -17.53 4.32
C LYS A 121 6.60 -16.04 4.04
N MET A 122 7.64 -15.32 4.48
CA MET A 122 7.78 -13.91 4.12
C MET A 122 8.05 -13.74 2.63
N VAL A 123 8.93 -14.57 2.04
CA VAL A 123 9.21 -14.56 0.60
C VAL A 123 7.96 -14.92 -0.21
N GLU A 124 7.25 -15.99 0.17
CA GLU A 124 5.99 -16.39 -0.50
C GLU A 124 5.00 -15.25 -0.54
N GLN A 125 4.74 -14.62 0.60
CA GLN A 125 3.82 -13.49 0.67
C GLN A 125 4.35 -12.26 -0.07
N ALA A 126 5.66 -12.01 -0.03
CA ALA A 126 6.30 -10.91 -0.76
C ALA A 126 6.10 -11.07 -2.27
N VAL A 127 6.26 -12.29 -2.80
CA VAL A 127 6.01 -12.60 -4.21
C VAL A 127 4.53 -12.35 -4.56
N LYS A 128 3.60 -12.80 -3.72
CA LYS A 128 2.16 -12.51 -3.90
C LYS A 128 1.89 -11.01 -3.95
N ILE A 129 2.40 -10.25 -2.99
CA ILE A 129 2.23 -8.77 -2.96
C ILE A 129 2.83 -8.13 -4.22
N ASN A 130 4.03 -8.52 -4.61
CA ASN A 130 4.69 -7.96 -5.79
C ASN A 130 3.92 -8.22 -7.08
N SER A 131 3.18 -9.33 -7.16
CA SER A 131 2.38 -9.70 -8.34
C SER A 131 1.06 -8.93 -8.48
N LEU A 132 0.62 -8.17 -7.47
CA LEU A 132 -0.67 -7.48 -7.47
C LEU A 132 -0.74 -6.35 -8.51
N ALA A 133 0.37 -5.66 -8.76
CA ALA A 133 0.45 -4.58 -9.74
C ALA A 133 1.93 -4.28 -10.09
N PRO A 134 2.21 -3.67 -11.26
CA PRO A 134 3.59 -3.40 -11.70
C PRO A 134 4.35 -2.40 -10.82
N ASN A 135 3.64 -1.59 -10.06
CA ASN A 135 4.20 -0.57 -9.17
C ASN A 135 4.07 -0.92 -7.68
N MET A 136 3.94 -2.20 -7.35
CA MET A 136 4.03 -2.63 -5.96
C MET A 136 5.47 -2.58 -5.45
N GLN A 137 5.60 -2.37 -4.14
CA GLN A 137 6.82 -2.52 -3.37
C GLN A 137 6.51 -3.30 -2.10
N VAL A 138 7.40 -4.21 -1.72
CA VAL A 138 7.19 -5.03 -0.53
C VAL A 138 8.00 -4.49 0.65
N LYS A 139 7.35 -4.36 1.80
CA LYS A 139 7.99 -4.03 3.06
C LYS A 139 8.12 -5.29 3.91
N ILE A 140 9.34 -5.61 4.30
CA ILE A 140 9.68 -6.80 5.11
C ILE A 140 10.23 -6.33 6.46
N PRO A 141 9.81 -6.91 7.59
CA PRO A 141 10.37 -6.59 8.90
C PRO A 141 11.89 -6.91 8.94
N ALA A 142 12.68 -6.03 9.52
CA ALA A 142 14.12 -6.21 9.68
C ALA A 142 14.47 -7.18 10.85
N SER A 143 13.80 -8.33 10.90
CA SER A 143 14.18 -9.47 11.75
C SER A 143 15.33 -10.26 11.09
N ALA A 144 16.00 -11.17 11.82
CA ALA A 144 17.03 -12.02 11.21
C ALA A 144 16.50 -12.75 9.96
N ALA A 145 15.34 -13.41 10.05
CA ALA A 145 14.71 -14.08 8.92
C ALA A 145 14.24 -13.09 7.82
N GLY A 146 13.88 -11.85 8.18
CA GLY A 146 13.47 -10.83 7.22
C GLY A 146 14.63 -10.22 6.43
N VAL A 147 15.82 -10.15 7.05
CA VAL A 147 17.06 -9.73 6.36
C VAL A 147 17.53 -10.79 5.36
N GLU A 148 17.26 -12.05 5.65
CA GLU A 148 17.58 -13.16 4.74
C GLU A 148 16.55 -13.34 3.63
N ALA A 149 15.33 -12.83 3.81
CA ALA A 149 14.23 -12.90 2.83
C ALA A 149 14.43 -11.88 1.70
#